data_dff55c379d6a3c585001732ad1e3a613
#
_entry.id   dff55c379d6a3c585001732ad1e3a613
#
_cell.length_a   1.000
_cell.length_b   1.000
_cell.length_c   1.000
_cell.angle_alpha   90.00
_cell.angle_beta   90.00
_cell.angle_gamma   90.00
#
_symmetry.space_group_name_H-M   'P 1'
#
loop_
_entity.id
_entity.type
_entity.pdbx_description
1 polymer ?
#
loop_
_entity_poly.entity_id
_entity_poly.type
_entity_poly.pdbx_seq_one_letter_code
_entity_poly.pdbx_strand_id
1 'polypeptide(L)'
;FHIPREDSYKILCQSLTGPFECGETPYVSLKASSGGITVEFDDTRAELVGVTFKAGSAELVPSSLKTLNASIEGLKRNAKAKVEIEGHTSSEGSEELNQKLSEDRANSVRNYMISKGIAADRVTAVGYGPTRPKADNATESGRKANRRIEIKVLNPDEVNVSEEE
;
A
#
# COMPACT_ATOMS: atom_id res chain seq x y z
N PHE A 1 27.11 3.02 -9.23
CA PHE A 1 25.83 2.60 -9.59
C PHE A 1 24.76 3.34 -8.79
N HIS A 2 23.89 4.05 -9.44
CA HIS A 2 23.33 5.01 -8.61
C HIS A 2 22.13 5.72 -9.12
N ILE A 3 21.93 5.78 -10.33
CA ILE A 3 20.86 6.56 -10.88
C ILE A 3 19.56 5.85 -10.95
N PRO A 4 19.55 4.58 -11.15
CA PRO A 4 18.30 3.87 -11.35
C PRO A 4 17.35 3.90 -10.18
N ARG A 5 17.80 4.34 -9.02
CA ARG A 5 16.95 4.26 -7.84
C ARG A 5 15.77 5.21 -7.85
N GLU A 6 15.99 6.43 -8.28
CA GLU A 6 14.90 7.38 -8.39
C GLU A 6 13.92 6.95 -9.47
N ASP A 7 14.46 6.51 -10.60
CA ASP A 7 13.63 6.04 -11.69
C ASP A 7 12.94 4.73 -11.35
N SER A 8 13.66 3.81 -10.74
CA SER A 8 13.09 2.54 -10.29
C SER A 8 11.96 2.75 -9.30
N TYR A 9 12.13 3.69 -8.38
CA TYR A 9 11.08 4.04 -7.45
C TYR A 9 9.85 4.61 -8.15
N LYS A 10 10.05 5.54 -9.06
CA LYS A 10 8.94 6.12 -9.83
C LYS A 10 8.17 5.06 -10.60
N ILE A 11 8.88 4.14 -11.19
CA ILE A 11 8.28 3.07 -11.96
C ILE A 11 7.53 2.10 -11.05
N LEU A 12 8.11 1.73 -9.92
CA LEU A 12 7.44 0.89 -8.95
C LEU A 12 6.14 1.55 -8.46
N CYS A 13 6.20 2.81 -8.12
CA CYS A 13 5.06 3.57 -7.67
C CYS A 13 3.96 3.64 -8.73
N GLN A 14 4.32 3.96 -9.97
CA GLN A 14 3.38 3.99 -11.08
C GLN A 14 2.78 2.63 -11.37
N SER A 15 3.56 1.59 -11.24
CA SER A 15 3.10 0.24 -11.49
C SER A 15 2.13 -0.26 -10.45
N LEU A 16 2.29 0.16 -9.21
CA LEU A 16 1.50 -0.36 -8.10
C LEU A 16 0.31 0.52 -7.74
N THR A 17 0.46 1.82 -7.85
CA THR A 17 -0.55 2.76 -7.37
C THR A 17 -1.27 3.51 -8.49
N GLY A 18 -0.83 3.35 -9.73
CA GLY A 18 -1.47 3.95 -10.90
C GLY A 18 -1.47 5.47 -10.88
N PRO A 19 -2.57 6.12 -10.53
CA PRO A 19 -2.67 7.58 -10.56
C PRO A 19 -1.91 8.28 -9.45
N PHE A 20 -1.24 7.55 -8.59
CA PHE A 20 -0.52 8.10 -7.45
C PHE A 20 0.79 8.75 -7.91
N GLU A 21 1.05 9.96 -7.47
CA GLU A 21 2.32 10.63 -7.76
C GLU A 21 3.39 10.18 -6.78
N CYS A 22 4.43 9.60 -7.31
CA CYS A 22 5.47 8.95 -6.52
C CYS A 22 6.18 9.87 -5.53
N GLY A 23 6.26 11.15 -5.82
CA GLY A 23 6.90 12.10 -4.92
C GLY A 23 6.10 12.47 -3.68
N GLU A 24 4.85 12.06 -3.63
CA GLU A 24 3.94 12.44 -2.56
C GLU A 24 3.71 11.35 -1.52
N THR A 25 4.28 10.17 -1.72
CA THR A 25 4.06 9.12 -0.74
C THR A 25 4.85 9.41 0.54
N PRO A 26 4.20 9.31 1.69
CA PRO A 26 4.87 9.57 2.95
C PRO A 26 5.90 8.50 3.33
N TYR A 27 5.95 7.42 2.57
CA TYR A 27 6.82 6.30 2.86
C TYR A 27 8.10 6.31 2.08
N VAL A 28 8.23 7.18 1.12
CA VAL A 28 9.43 7.22 0.33
C VAL A 28 10.25 8.43 0.73
N SER A 29 11.21 8.17 1.56
CA SER A 29 12.23 9.14 1.89
C SER A 29 13.41 8.92 0.98
N LEU A 30 13.52 9.75 -0.02
CA LEU A 30 14.76 9.84 -0.75
C LEU A 30 15.70 10.67 0.09
N LYS A 31 16.63 10.01 0.75
CA LYS A 31 17.68 10.72 1.49
C LYS A 31 18.90 10.83 0.62
N ALA A 32 19.23 12.05 0.26
CA ALA A 32 20.52 12.31 -0.33
C ALA A 32 21.61 12.07 0.72
N SER A 33 22.44 11.10 0.49
CA SER A 33 23.64 10.89 1.29
C SER A 33 24.84 11.28 0.45
N SER A 34 26.00 11.41 1.09
CA SER A 34 27.25 11.74 0.39
C SER A 34 27.65 10.74 -0.69
N GLY A 35 26.97 9.63 -0.80
CA GLY A 35 27.20 8.60 -1.81
C GLY A 35 26.05 8.41 -2.78
N GLY A 36 25.04 9.30 -2.78
CA GLY A 36 23.89 9.17 -3.65
C GLY A 36 22.58 9.11 -2.91
N ILE A 37 21.53 8.75 -3.60
CA ILE A 37 20.20 8.64 -3.03
C ILE A 37 20.01 7.22 -2.51
N THR A 38 19.77 7.08 -1.21
CA THR A 38 19.41 5.78 -0.64
C THR A 38 17.91 5.72 -0.42
N VAL A 39 17.32 4.70 -0.97
CA VAL A 39 15.94 4.34 -0.67
C VAL A 39 16.00 3.35 0.48
N GLU A 40 15.47 3.73 1.62
CA GLU A 40 15.32 2.79 2.71
C GLU A 40 14.15 1.86 2.40
N PHE A 41 14.36 0.58 2.59
CA PHE A 41 13.46 -0.44 2.05
C PHE A 41 12.21 -0.77 2.85
N ASP A 42 11.94 -0.04 3.89
CA ASP A 42 10.54 0.05 4.35
C ASP A 42 9.69 0.84 3.35
N ASP A 43 10.33 1.33 2.33
CA ASP A 43 9.77 2.16 1.27
C ASP A 43 9.17 1.35 0.12
N THR A 44 9.07 0.06 0.30
CA THR A 44 8.28 -0.80 -0.57
C THR A 44 6.79 -0.72 -0.27
N ARG A 45 6.41 0.14 0.66
CA ARG A 45 5.02 0.40 1.01
C ARG A 45 4.50 1.66 0.35
N ALA A 46 3.24 1.62 -0.02
CA ALA A 46 2.51 2.81 -0.46
C ALA A 46 1.10 2.77 0.13
N GLU A 47 0.56 3.94 0.45
CA GLU A 47 -0.83 4.01 0.84
C GLU A 47 -1.72 3.91 -0.40
N LEU A 48 -2.76 3.09 -0.33
CA LEU A 48 -3.80 3.05 -1.36
C LEU A 48 -4.78 4.18 -1.10
N VAL A 49 -4.39 5.37 -1.52
CA VAL A 49 -5.16 6.59 -1.30
C VAL A 49 -6.51 6.51 -2.02
N GLY A 50 -7.57 6.84 -1.31
CA GLY A 50 -8.92 6.78 -1.87
C GLY A 50 -9.62 5.44 -1.65
N VAL A 51 -8.96 4.45 -1.10
CA VAL A 51 -9.60 3.19 -0.71
C VAL A 51 -10.24 3.39 0.65
N THR A 52 -11.55 3.39 0.67
CA THR A 52 -12.34 3.61 1.88
C THR A 52 -13.44 2.56 2.00
N PHE A 53 -14.01 2.48 3.19
CA PHE A 53 -15.03 1.50 3.53
C PHE A 53 -16.22 2.19 4.17
N LYS A 54 -17.36 1.55 4.15
CA LYS A 54 -18.50 2.01 4.92
C LYS A 54 -18.16 1.99 6.41
N ALA A 55 -18.68 2.94 7.16
CA ALA A 55 -18.38 3.10 8.58
C ALA A 55 -18.56 1.79 9.35
N GLY A 56 -17.53 1.40 10.13
CA GLY A 56 -17.56 0.18 10.93
C GLY A 56 -17.61 -1.12 10.14
N SER A 57 -17.33 -1.09 8.85
CA SER A 57 -17.50 -2.21 7.93
C SER A 57 -16.25 -2.44 7.09
N ALA A 58 -16.15 -3.63 6.52
CA ALA A 58 -15.15 -3.97 5.51
C ALA A 58 -15.72 -3.88 4.09
N GLU A 59 -16.91 -3.30 3.93
CA GLU A 59 -17.51 -3.11 2.62
C GLU A 59 -16.90 -1.90 1.91
N LEU A 60 -16.30 -2.15 0.74
CA LEU A 60 -15.66 -1.12 -0.06
C LEU A 60 -16.68 -0.11 -0.60
N VAL A 61 -16.37 1.16 -0.46
CA VAL A 61 -17.14 2.24 -1.09
C VAL A 61 -16.86 2.23 -2.60
N PRO A 62 -17.86 2.40 -3.46
CA PRO A 62 -17.65 2.33 -4.92
C PRO A 62 -16.54 3.23 -5.47
N SER A 63 -16.31 4.38 -4.88
CA SER A 63 -15.22 5.28 -5.29
C SER A 63 -13.82 4.68 -5.06
N SER A 64 -13.70 3.67 -4.18
CA SER A 64 -12.44 2.96 -3.94
C SER A 64 -11.99 2.13 -5.13
N LEU A 65 -12.92 1.71 -5.98
CA LEU A 65 -12.63 0.78 -7.07
C LEU A 65 -11.68 1.39 -8.11
N LYS A 66 -11.72 2.69 -8.28
CA LYS A 66 -10.81 3.37 -9.21
C LYS A 66 -9.34 3.18 -8.83
N THR A 67 -9.02 3.41 -7.56
CA THR A 67 -7.66 3.21 -7.05
C THR A 67 -7.27 1.73 -7.09
N LEU A 68 -8.18 0.86 -6.70
CA LEU A 68 -7.91 -0.57 -6.72
C LEU A 68 -7.68 -1.08 -8.14
N ASN A 69 -8.48 -0.65 -9.10
CA ASN A 69 -8.30 -1.05 -10.50
C ASN A 69 -6.96 -0.58 -11.06
N ALA A 70 -6.53 0.63 -10.72
CA ALA A 70 -5.23 1.13 -11.12
C ALA A 70 -4.09 0.28 -10.53
N SER A 71 -4.20 -0.10 -9.26
CA SER A 71 -3.23 -0.98 -8.61
C SER A 71 -3.19 -2.36 -9.25
N ILE A 72 -4.35 -2.90 -9.60
CA ILE A 72 -4.48 -4.19 -10.28
C ILE A 72 -3.79 -4.16 -11.65
N GLU A 73 -3.98 -3.08 -12.40
CA GLU A 73 -3.28 -2.91 -13.69
C GLU A 73 -1.76 -2.89 -13.50
N GLY A 74 -1.29 -2.21 -12.46
CA GLY A 74 0.13 -2.21 -12.10
C GLY A 74 0.65 -3.61 -11.80
N LEU A 75 -0.11 -4.39 -11.03
CA LEU A 75 0.25 -5.78 -10.70
C LEU A 75 0.23 -6.69 -11.92
N LYS A 76 -0.66 -6.46 -12.86
CA LYS A 76 -0.70 -7.23 -14.12
C LYS A 76 0.50 -6.93 -15.01
N ARG A 77 0.96 -5.68 -15.02
CA ARG A 77 2.17 -5.30 -15.76
C ARG A 77 3.43 -5.87 -15.14
N ASN A 78 3.42 -6.11 -13.83
CA ASN A 78 4.54 -6.66 -13.07
C ASN A 78 4.21 -8.06 -12.59
N ALA A 79 4.20 -9.02 -13.49
CA ALA A 79 3.72 -10.37 -13.21
C ALA A 79 4.47 -11.09 -12.08
N LYS A 80 5.67 -10.67 -11.75
CA LYS A 80 6.47 -11.25 -10.66
C LYS A 80 6.21 -10.61 -9.30
N ALA A 81 5.54 -9.47 -9.25
CA ALA A 81 5.32 -8.74 -8.01
C ALA A 81 4.42 -9.53 -7.05
N LYS A 82 4.88 -9.66 -5.81
CA LYS A 82 4.10 -10.19 -4.70
C LYS A 82 3.89 -9.10 -3.69
N VAL A 83 2.67 -8.95 -3.22
CA VAL A 83 2.30 -7.84 -2.35
C VAL A 83 1.55 -8.31 -1.12
N GLU A 84 1.63 -7.51 -0.08
CA GLU A 84 0.87 -7.66 1.15
C GLU A 84 -0.04 -6.44 1.29
N ILE A 85 -1.31 -6.68 1.49
CA ILE A 85 -2.28 -5.63 1.79
C ILE A 85 -2.36 -5.48 3.30
N GLU A 86 -2.13 -4.28 3.79
CA GLU A 86 -2.06 -3.97 5.21
C GLU A 86 -3.20 -3.07 5.63
N GLY A 87 -4.02 -3.53 6.57
CA GLY A 87 -5.11 -2.74 7.13
C GLY A 87 -4.70 -2.07 8.42
N HIS A 88 -5.05 -0.80 8.58
CA HIS A 88 -4.75 0.00 9.77
C HIS A 88 -5.98 0.74 10.25
N THR A 89 -6.05 0.96 11.55
CA THR A 89 -7.15 1.71 12.18
C THR A 89 -6.61 2.83 13.07
N SER A 90 -7.50 3.71 13.49
CA SER A 90 -7.20 4.61 14.60
C SER A 90 -7.25 3.84 15.92
N SER A 91 -6.88 4.50 17.01
CA SER A 91 -6.93 3.91 18.36
C SER A 91 -8.31 3.99 19.01
N GLU A 92 -9.32 4.49 18.34
CA GLU A 92 -10.67 4.58 18.87
C GLU A 92 -11.33 3.21 18.98
N GLY A 93 -11.97 2.97 20.13
CA GLY A 93 -12.69 1.76 20.38
C GLY A 93 -11.83 0.61 20.87
N SER A 94 -12.37 -0.59 20.79
CA SER A 94 -11.69 -1.79 21.25
C SER A 94 -10.53 -2.16 20.32
N GLU A 95 -9.37 -2.47 20.89
CA GLU A 95 -8.22 -2.94 20.14
C GLU A 95 -8.53 -4.24 19.39
N GLU A 96 -9.26 -5.15 20.03
CA GLU A 96 -9.64 -6.43 19.42
C GLU A 96 -10.55 -6.23 18.20
N LEU A 97 -11.54 -5.35 18.33
CA LEU A 97 -12.46 -5.05 17.23
C LEU A 97 -11.73 -4.35 16.09
N ASN A 98 -10.80 -3.45 16.42
CA ASN A 98 -10.00 -2.76 15.42
C ASN A 98 -9.05 -3.72 14.69
N GLN A 99 -8.46 -4.66 15.42
CA GLN A 99 -7.62 -5.69 14.82
C GLN A 99 -8.43 -6.51 13.82
N LYS A 100 -9.60 -6.99 14.22
CA LYS A 100 -10.47 -7.76 13.34
C LYS A 100 -10.94 -6.94 12.14
N LEU A 101 -11.34 -5.69 12.36
CA LEU A 101 -11.80 -4.81 11.30
C LEU A 101 -10.70 -4.56 10.26
N SER A 102 -9.47 -4.34 10.72
CA SER A 102 -8.33 -4.13 9.82
C SER A 102 -8.02 -5.38 9.00
N GLU A 103 -8.12 -6.55 9.59
CA GLU A 103 -7.97 -7.82 8.87
C GLU A 103 -9.06 -8.00 7.82
N ASP A 104 -10.31 -7.77 8.21
CA ASP A 104 -11.45 -7.90 7.30
C ASP A 104 -11.36 -6.93 6.13
N ARG A 105 -10.90 -5.70 6.39
CA ARG A 105 -10.70 -4.70 5.35
C ARG A 105 -9.56 -5.07 4.39
N ALA A 106 -8.44 -5.53 4.92
CA ALA A 106 -7.33 -6.00 4.10
C ALA A 106 -7.76 -7.19 3.24
N ASN A 107 -8.53 -8.11 3.80
CA ASN A 107 -9.08 -9.25 3.06
C ASN A 107 -10.08 -8.83 1.99
N SER A 108 -10.87 -7.81 2.23
CA SER A 108 -11.80 -7.29 1.21
C SER A 108 -11.05 -6.76 -0.01
N VAL A 109 -9.95 -6.05 0.21
CA VAL A 109 -9.09 -5.57 -0.88
C VAL A 109 -8.45 -6.75 -1.61
N ARG A 110 -7.89 -7.69 -0.87
CA ARG A 110 -7.31 -8.90 -1.45
C ARG A 110 -8.31 -9.66 -2.33
N ASN A 111 -9.49 -9.91 -1.79
CA ASN A 111 -10.53 -10.65 -2.50
C ASN A 111 -10.95 -9.92 -3.78
N TYR A 112 -11.03 -8.60 -3.75
CA TYR A 112 -11.34 -7.82 -4.93
C TYR A 112 -10.25 -7.99 -6.00
N MET A 113 -8.98 -7.92 -5.61
CA MET A 113 -7.86 -8.12 -6.53
C MET A 113 -7.87 -9.51 -7.16
N ILE A 114 -8.14 -10.54 -6.36
CA ILE A 114 -8.26 -11.92 -6.87
C ILE A 114 -9.42 -12.03 -7.85
N SER A 115 -10.55 -11.41 -7.56
CA SER A 115 -11.72 -11.42 -8.44
C SER A 115 -11.45 -10.77 -9.80
N LYS A 116 -10.44 -9.90 -9.87
CA LYS A 116 -10.03 -9.21 -11.09
C LYS A 116 -8.86 -9.87 -11.80
N GLY A 117 -8.46 -11.05 -11.37
CA GLY A 117 -7.47 -11.86 -12.08
C GLY A 117 -6.07 -11.90 -11.49
N ILE A 118 -5.87 -11.32 -10.31
CA ILE A 118 -4.58 -11.44 -9.62
C ILE A 118 -4.56 -12.80 -8.91
N ALA A 119 -3.48 -13.56 -9.09
CA ALA A 119 -3.35 -14.86 -8.47
C ALA A 119 -3.31 -14.76 -6.94
N ALA A 120 -3.98 -15.67 -6.27
CA ALA A 120 -4.12 -15.64 -4.82
C ALA A 120 -2.78 -15.73 -4.08
N ASP A 121 -1.80 -16.41 -4.66
CA ASP A 121 -0.46 -16.56 -4.08
C ASP A 121 0.42 -15.31 -4.23
N ARG A 122 -0.04 -14.32 -4.99
CA ARG A 122 0.67 -13.04 -5.16
C ARG A 122 0.20 -11.97 -4.19
N VAL A 123 -0.91 -12.17 -3.49
CA VAL A 123 -1.50 -11.17 -2.61
C VAL A 123 -1.79 -11.79 -1.26
N THR A 124 -1.23 -11.21 -0.21
CA THR A 124 -1.57 -11.58 1.17
C THR A 124 -2.27 -10.40 1.85
N ALA A 125 -2.97 -10.67 2.94
CA ALA A 125 -3.68 -9.65 3.68
C ALA A 125 -3.33 -9.75 5.16
N VAL A 126 -3.00 -8.63 5.79
CA VAL A 126 -2.67 -8.55 7.21
C VAL A 126 -3.37 -7.34 7.83
N GLY A 127 -3.94 -7.52 9.00
CA GLY A 127 -4.46 -6.42 9.80
C GLY A 127 -3.49 -6.08 10.92
N TYR A 128 -3.16 -4.82 11.04
CA TYR A 128 -2.31 -4.32 12.13
C TYR A 128 -3.11 -3.58 13.19
N GLY A 129 -4.42 -3.39 12.98
CA GLY A 129 -5.24 -2.64 13.90
C GLY A 129 -4.66 -1.25 14.17
N PRO A 130 -4.67 -0.78 15.44
CA PRO A 130 -4.13 0.53 15.78
C PRO A 130 -2.62 0.53 16.11
N THR A 131 -1.91 -0.57 15.88
CA THR A 131 -0.53 -0.75 16.36
C THR A 131 0.52 0.01 15.56
N ARG A 132 0.19 0.50 14.37
CA ARG A 132 1.12 1.24 13.50
C ARG A 132 0.54 2.59 13.10
N PRO A 133 0.43 3.54 14.03
CA PRO A 133 -0.11 4.85 13.70
C PRO A 133 0.84 5.61 12.78
N LYS A 134 0.26 6.30 11.82
CA LYS A 134 0.96 7.21 10.92
C LYS A 134 0.91 8.64 11.42
N ALA A 135 -0.12 8.95 12.20
CA ALA A 135 -0.40 10.30 12.68
C ALA A 135 -0.92 10.26 14.12
N ASP A 136 -1.12 11.43 14.71
CA ASP A 136 -1.57 11.55 16.09
C ASP A 136 -3.05 11.14 16.23
N ASN A 137 -3.30 10.14 17.06
CA ASN A 137 -4.67 9.69 17.38
C ASN A 137 -5.46 10.66 18.25
N ALA A 138 -4.81 11.67 18.82
CA ALA A 138 -5.48 12.69 19.61
C ALA A 138 -6.32 13.65 18.79
N THR A 139 -6.05 13.77 17.49
CA THR A 139 -6.80 14.63 16.58
C THR A 139 -7.65 13.81 15.62
N GLU A 140 -8.77 14.37 15.17
CA GLU A 140 -9.61 13.68 14.18
C GLU A 140 -8.89 13.52 12.84
N SER A 141 -8.13 14.53 12.42
CA SER A 141 -7.32 14.41 11.20
C SER A 141 -6.28 13.32 11.29
N GLY A 142 -5.65 13.17 12.46
CA GLY A 142 -4.68 12.10 12.70
C GLY A 142 -5.34 10.73 12.71
N ARG A 143 -6.49 10.58 13.36
CA ARG A 143 -7.25 9.33 13.36
C ARG A 143 -7.68 8.95 11.94
N LYS A 144 -8.14 9.90 11.16
CA LYS A 144 -8.52 9.68 9.76
C LYS A 144 -7.32 9.20 8.94
N ALA A 145 -6.15 9.79 9.15
CA ALA A 145 -4.93 9.37 8.47
C ALA A 145 -4.52 7.95 8.87
N ASN A 146 -4.80 7.54 10.11
CA ASN A 146 -4.48 6.21 10.60
C ASN A 146 -5.43 5.13 10.05
N ARG A 147 -6.66 5.49 9.68
CA ARG A 147 -7.63 4.58 9.04
C ARG A 147 -7.30 4.47 7.55
N ARG A 148 -6.42 3.53 7.22
CA ARG A 148 -5.90 3.42 5.85
C ARG A 148 -5.61 1.98 5.46
N ILE A 149 -5.45 1.77 4.17
CA ILE A 149 -4.92 0.54 3.58
C ILE A 149 -3.59 0.87 2.92
N GLU A 150 -2.60 0.04 3.19
CA GLU A 150 -1.28 0.13 2.56
C GLU A 150 -1.01 -1.13 1.74
N ILE A 151 -0.20 -0.99 0.72
CA ILE A 151 0.30 -2.10 -0.07
C ILE A 151 1.82 -2.15 0.08
N LYS A 152 2.34 -3.33 0.39
CA LYS A 152 3.77 -3.56 0.51
C LYS A 152 4.24 -4.54 -0.55
N VAL A 153 5.29 -4.22 -1.27
CA VAL A 153 5.93 -5.15 -2.20
C VAL A 153 6.85 -6.06 -1.40
N LEU A 154 6.64 -7.36 -1.51
CA LEU A 154 7.39 -8.35 -0.74
C LEU A 154 8.70 -8.74 -1.43
N ASN A 155 8.80 -8.55 -2.74
CA ASN A 155 9.94 -8.94 -3.55
C ASN A 155 10.40 -7.81 -4.49
N PRO A 156 10.81 -6.66 -3.93
CA PRO A 156 11.15 -5.50 -4.76
C PRO A 156 12.29 -5.76 -5.73
N ASP A 157 13.23 -6.61 -5.39
CA ASP A 157 14.36 -6.95 -6.26
C ASP A 157 13.91 -7.63 -7.55
N GLU A 158 12.90 -8.47 -7.47
CA GLU A 158 12.35 -9.17 -8.63
C GLU A 158 11.51 -8.25 -9.53
N VAL A 159 10.88 -7.24 -8.94
CA VAL A 159 10.05 -6.29 -9.68
C VAL A 159 10.91 -5.30 -10.46
N ASN A 160 12.05 -4.92 -9.91
CA ASN A 160 12.94 -3.93 -10.51
C ASN A 160 13.84 -4.52 -11.62
N VAL A 161 14.00 -5.82 -11.68
CA VAL A 161 14.89 -6.47 -12.65
C VAL A 161 14.35 -6.35 -14.09
N SER A 162 13.06 -6.12 -14.27
CA SER A 162 12.45 -6.06 -15.60
C SER A 162 12.76 -4.79 -16.37
N GLU A 163 13.52 -3.88 -15.81
CA GLU A 163 13.76 -2.56 -16.41
C GLU A 163 15.19 -2.28 -16.87
N GLU A 164 16.08 -3.21 -16.65
CA GLU A 164 17.44 -3.11 -17.13
C GLU A 164 17.61 -3.62 -18.57
N GLU A 165 16.53 -4.01 -19.19
CA GLU A 165 16.52 -4.41 -20.60
C GLU A 165 16.03 -3.23 -21.49
#